data_f4358784122653e6407ed28d489b2dfe
#
_entry.id   f4358784122653e6407ed28d489b2dfe
#
_cell.length_a   1.000
_cell.length_b   1.000
_cell.length_c   1.000
_cell.angle_alpha   90.00
_cell.angle_beta   90.00
_cell.angle_gamma   90.00
#
_symmetry.space_group_name_H-M   'P 1'
#
loop_
_entity.id
_entity.type
_entity.pdbx_description
1 polymer ?
#
loop_
_entity_poly.entity_id
_entity_poly.type
_entity_poly.pdbx_seq_one_letter_code
_entity_poly.pdbx_strand_id
1 'polypeptide(L)'
;MVQAAKAQYEVAWIRHIEEVPQPVWDELALPLKTPFLEWAWLHNMERSGSTGANTGWLPTHLTLWRNRTLVAAAPLYLKGHSYGEFVFDHQWADLAERLGVDYYPKLLGMSPFTPAEGYRFLIAPGEDETTLTALMVRAIDEFCDRNRISGCHFLYVDPQWREQMEALG
;
A
#
# COMPACT_ATOMS: atom_id res chain seq x y z
N MET A 1 -12.34 -26.98 27.38
CA MET A 1 -11.32 -26.46 26.47
C MET A 1 -12.00 -25.43 25.55
N VAL A 2 -11.78 -24.14 25.81
CA VAL A 2 -12.31 -23.07 24.95
C VAL A 2 -11.39 -22.99 23.74
N GLN A 3 -11.88 -23.42 22.60
CA GLN A 3 -11.19 -23.29 21.33
C GLN A 3 -11.13 -21.77 21.04
N ALA A 4 -9.93 -21.18 21.10
CA ALA A 4 -9.75 -19.78 20.74
C ALA A 4 -10.23 -19.61 19.30
N ALA A 5 -11.29 -18.84 19.11
CA ALA A 5 -11.78 -18.50 17.78
C ALA A 5 -10.62 -17.81 17.03
N LYS A 6 -10.21 -18.44 15.93
CA LYS A 6 -9.17 -17.87 15.04
C LYS A 6 -9.66 -16.50 14.62
N ALA A 7 -8.95 -15.45 14.99
CA ALA A 7 -9.34 -14.08 14.64
C ALA A 7 -9.54 -14.00 13.13
N GLN A 8 -10.75 -13.71 12.71
CA GLN A 8 -11.10 -13.61 11.30
C GLN A 8 -10.78 -12.19 10.85
N TYR A 9 -9.81 -12.05 9.97
CA TYR A 9 -9.47 -10.79 9.34
C TYR A 9 -10.27 -10.65 8.03
N GLU A 10 -10.75 -9.44 7.80
CA GLU A 10 -11.45 -9.05 6.57
C GLU A 10 -10.54 -8.11 5.76
N VAL A 11 -10.30 -8.46 4.52
CA VAL A 11 -9.52 -7.66 3.57
C VAL A 11 -10.47 -6.80 2.76
N ALA A 12 -10.23 -5.48 2.70
CA ALA A 12 -10.96 -4.58 1.82
C ALA A 12 -10.00 -3.69 1.02
N TRP A 13 -10.41 -3.40 -0.20
CA TRP A 13 -9.70 -2.49 -1.11
C TRP A 13 -10.56 -1.25 -1.30
N ILE A 14 -10.03 -0.09 -0.90
CA ILE A 14 -10.72 1.19 -1.00
C ILE A 14 -10.14 2.04 -2.12
N ARG A 15 -10.99 2.84 -2.74
CA ARG A 15 -10.65 3.70 -3.87
C ARG A 15 -10.49 5.16 -3.49
N HIS A 16 -10.94 5.52 -2.31
CA HIS A 16 -10.83 6.84 -1.74
C HIS A 16 -10.50 6.74 -0.26
N ILE A 17 -9.57 7.58 0.21
CA ILE A 17 -9.22 7.59 1.62
C ILE A 17 -10.41 7.96 2.52
N GLU A 18 -11.39 8.71 2.00
CA GLU A 18 -12.62 9.09 2.70
C GLU A 18 -13.51 7.89 3.09
N GLU A 19 -13.28 6.72 2.51
CA GLU A 19 -13.99 5.49 2.90
C GLU A 19 -13.61 5.02 4.32
N VAL A 20 -12.49 5.54 4.86
CA VAL A 20 -12.06 5.34 6.24
C VAL A 20 -12.07 6.68 6.97
N PRO A 21 -12.77 6.82 8.11
CA PRO A 21 -12.74 8.05 8.88
C PRO A 21 -11.33 8.43 9.32
N GLN A 22 -10.99 9.73 9.23
CA GLN A 22 -9.67 10.23 9.59
C GLN A 22 -9.16 9.74 10.96
N PRO A 23 -9.92 9.81 12.06
CA PRO A 23 -9.42 9.35 13.37
C PRO A 23 -9.04 7.88 13.38
N VAL A 24 -9.75 7.04 12.61
CA VAL A 24 -9.49 5.60 12.52
C VAL A 24 -8.22 5.31 11.75
N TRP A 25 -7.98 6.02 10.67
CA TRP A 25 -6.74 5.90 9.89
C TRP A 25 -5.53 6.42 10.66
N ASP A 26 -5.66 7.61 11.25
CA ASP A 26 -4.57 8.30 11.92
C ASP A 26 -4.15 7.61 13.22
N GLU A 27 -5.00 6.76 13.82
CA GLU A 27 -4.59 5.89 14.92
C GLU A 27 -3.43 4.96 14.51
N LEU A 28 -3.40 4.53 13.25
CA LEU A 28 -2.33 3.70 12.70
C LEU A 28 -1.17 4.54 12.14
N ALA A 29 -1.44 5.71 11.59
CA ALA A 29 -0.47 6.53 10.88
C ALA A 29 0.38 7.41 11.81
N LEU A 30 -0.22 8.07 12.79
CA LEU A 30 0.48 9.02 13.68
C LEU A 30 1.67 8.42 14.45
N PRO A 31 1.66 7.15 14.93
CA PRO A 31 2.82 6.54 15.57
C PRO A 31 4.07 6.51 14.70
N LEU A 32 3.94 6.52 13.37
CA LEU A 32 5.06 6.47 12.43
C LEU A 32 5.81 7.79 12.29
N LYS A 33 5.22 8.89 12.78
CA LYS A 33 5.81 10.25 12.78
C LYS A 33 6.25 10.73 11.40
N THR A 34 5.55 10.28 10.35
CA THR A 34 5.70 10.79 8.99
C THR A 34 4.37 11.36 8.50
N PRO A 35 4.32 12.64 8.09
CA PRO A 35 3.06 13.24 7.64
C PRO A 35 2.55 12.66 6.33
N PHE A 36 3.42 12.01 5.58
CA PHE A 36 3.14 11.55 4.22
C PHE A 36 2.27 10.29 4.14
N LEU A 37 1.98 9.65 5.27
CA LEU A 37 1.07 8.51 5.38
C LEU A 37 -0.19 8.83 6.20
N GLU A 38 -0.29 10.07 6.73
CA GLU A 38 -1.45 10.54 7.46
C GLU A 38 -2.65 10.75 6.52
N TRP A 39 -3.85 10.58 7.06
CA TRP A 39 -5.09 10.74 6.32
C TRP A 39 -5.20 12.09 5.61
N ALA A 40 -4.84 13.16 6.29
CA ALA A 40 -4.94 14.52 5.74
C ALA A 40 -4.05 14.73 4.51
N TRP A 41 -2.86 14.13 4.47
CA TRP A 41 -1.98 14.16 3.31
C TRP A 41 -2.62 13.44 2.12
N LEU A 42 -3.01 12.18 2.33
CA LEU A 42 -3.58 11.35 1.28
C LEU A 42 -4.88 11.95 0.73
N HIS A 43 -5.75 12.44 1.62
CA HIS A 43 -6.99 13.12 1.26
C HIS A 43 -6.75 14.38 0.42
N ASN A 44 -5.77 15.21 0.81
CA ASN A 44 -5.43 16.40 0.03
C ASN A 44 -4.89 16.05 -1.35
N MET A 45 -4.12 14.96 -1.48
CA MET A 45 -3.64 14.48 -2.79
C MET A 45 -4.80 14.04 -3.70
N GLU A 46 -5.80 13.37 -3.15
CA GLU A 46 -7.02 13.00 -3.89
C GLU A 46 -7.87 14.23 -4.22
N ARG A 47 -8.15 15.06 -3.22
CA ARG A 47 -9.03 16.24 -3.38
C ARG A 47 -8.48 17.28 -4.35
N SER A 48 -7.16 17.46 -4.38
CA SER A 48 -6.51 18.37 -5.34
C SER A 48 -6.50 17.83 -6.77
N GLY A 49 -6.82 16.55 -6.95
CA GLY A 49 -6.68 15.87 -8.24
C GLY A 49 -5.23 15.52 -8.58
N SER A 50 -4.29 15.63 -7.63
CA SER A 50 -2.91 15.19 -7.83
C SER A 50 -2.82 13.67 -7.95
N THR A 51 -3.67 12.93 -7.25
CA THR A 51 -3.87 11.49 -7.42
C THR A 51 -5.27 11.20 -7.97
N GLY A 52 -5.36 10.21 -8.86
CA GLY A 52 -6.61 9.83 -9.51
C GLY A 52 -6.35 9.19 -10.88
N ALA A 53 -7.42 8.82 -11.57
CA ALA A 53 -7.34 8.16 -12.88
C ALA A 53 -6.62 9.02 -13.93
N ASN A 54 -6.85 10.34 -13.91
CA ASN A 54 -6.28 11.26 -14.91
C ASN A 54 -4.77 11.47 -14.76
N THR A 55 -4.22 11.22 -13.59
CA THR A 55 -2.78 11.39 -13.30
C THR A 55 -2.03 10.06 -13.34
N GLY A 56 -2.75 8.95 -13.49
CA GLY A 56 -2.18 7.60 -13.42
C GLY A 56 -1.74 7.17 -12.02
N TRP A 57 -2.18 7.89 -11.00
CA TRP A 57 -2.04 7.53 -9.58
C TRP A 57 -3.41 7.15 -9.02
N LEU A 58 -3.92 5.99 -9.43
CA LEU A 58 -5.26 5.56 -9.02
C LEU A 58 -5.23 4.96 -7.61
N PRO A 59 -5.84 5.61 -6.61
CA PRO A 59 -5.87 5.09 -5.25
C PRO A 59 -6.46 3.67 -5.23
N THR A 60 -5.76 2.77 -4.57
CA THR A 60 -6.13 1.36 -4.45
C THR A 60 -5.57 0.86 -3.11
N HIS A 61 -6.06 1.47 -2.02
CA HIS A 61 -5.52 1.22 -0.70
C HIS A 61 -6.03 -0.11 -0.14
N LEU A 62 -5.13 -0.85 0.48
CA LEU A 62 -5.46 -2.07 1.18
C LEU A 62 -5.78 -1.75 2.65
N THR A 63 -6.86 -2.32 3.16
CA THR A 63 -7.25 -2.24 4.57
C THR A 63 -7.54 -3.63 5.13
N LEU A 64 -7.12 -3.85 6.36
CA LEU A 64 -7.34 -5.11 7.07
C LEU A 64 -8.12 -4.82 8.35
N TRP A 65 -9.24 -5.51 8.50
CA TRP A 65 -10.17 -5.29 9.60
C TRP A 65 -10.30 -6.55 10.45
N ARG A 66 -10.47 -6.35 11.76
CA ARG A 66 -10.82 -7.41 12.70
C ARG A 66 -11.97 -6.92 13.59
N ASN A 67 -13.08 -7.64 13.58
CA ASN A 67 -14.27 -7.27 14.35
C ASN A 67 -14.70 -5.81 14.14
N ARG A 68 -14.69 -5.32 12.89
CA ARG A 68 -15.02 -3.95 12.48
C ARG A 68 -14.03 -2.88 12.96
N THR A 69 -12.88 -3.28 13.48
CA THR A 69 -11.76 -2.39 13.84
C THR A 69 -10.70 -2.48 12.76
N LEU A 70 -10.23 -1.33 12.28
CA LEU A 70 -9.09 -1.27 11.36
C LEU A 70 -7.81 -1.64 12.10
N VAL A 71 -7.14 -2.70 11.69
CA VAL A 71 -5.92 -3.20 12.34
C VAL A 71 -4.67 -3.02 11.49
N ALA A 72 -4.82 -2.91 10.18
CA ALA A 72 -3.71 -2.57 9.29
C ALA A 72 -4.20 -1.87 8.02
N ALA A 73 -3.33 -1.07 7.41
CA ALA A 73 -3.59 -0.43 6.13
C ALA A 73 -2.29 -0.24 5.33
N ALA A 74 -2.44 -0.17 4.01
CA ALA A 74 -1.35 0.20 3.10
C ALA A 74 -1.87 1.20 2.06
N PRO A 75 -1.35 2.43 2.03
CA PRO A 75 -1.58 3.36 0.92
C PRO A 75 -0.95 2.78 -0.36
N LEU A 76 -1.76 2.39 -1.31
CA LEU A 76 -1.32 1.81 -2.57
C LEU A 76 -1.97 2.52 -3.75
N TYR A 77 -1.27 2.54 -4.87
CA TYR A 77 -1.75 3.15 -6.11
C TYR A 77 -1.59 2.20 -7.28
N LEU A 78 -2.61 2.08 -8.10
CA LEU A 78 -2.50 1.38 -9.38
C LEU A 78 -1.91 2.35 -10.42
N LYS A 79 -0.81 1.93 -11.04
CA LYS A 79 -0.01 2.74 -11.94
C LYS A 79 0.07 2.12 -13.33
N GLY A 80 -0.22 2.93 -14.35
CA GLY A 80 0.02 2.58 -15.76
C GLY A 80 1.34 3.10 -16.32
N HIS A 81 2.13 3.81 -15.50
CA HIS A 81 3.42 4.41 -15.85
C HIS A 81 4.19 4.79 -14.57
N SER A 82 5.47 5.13 -14.67
CA SER A 82 6.32 5.48 -13.52
C SER A 82 6.52 7.00 -13.31
N TYR A 83 5.70 7.84 -13.90
CA TYR A 83 5.80 9.28 -13.66
C TYR A 83 5.45 9.65 -12.21
N GLY A 84 6.27 10.55 -11.63
CA GLY A 84 6.12 11.03 -10.26
C GLY A 84 6.66 10.09 -9.18
N GLU A 85 7.29 8.98 -9.56
CA GLU A 85 7.92 8.05 -8.63
C GLU A 85 9.37 8.41 -8.29
N PHE A 86 9.98 9.30 -9.11
CA PHE A 86 11.39 9.68 -9.01
C PHE A 86 12.36 8.49 -9.10
N VAL A 87 11.90 7.39 -9.71
CA VAL A 87 12.70 6.22 -10.05
C VAL A 87 12.71 6.11 -11.57
N PHE A 88 13.92 5.98 -12.13
CA PHE A 88 14.13 5.94 -13.58
C PHE A 88 14.15 4.49 -14.06
N ASP A 89 12.98 3.85 -14.08
CA ASP A 89 12.82 2.45 -14.46
C ASP A 89 12.45 2.22 -15.94
N HIS A 90 12.59 3.26 -16.77
CA HIS A 90 12.25 3.20 -18.21
C HIS A 90 12.98 2.06 -18.94
N GLN A 91 14.26 1.79 -18.59
CA GLN A 91 15.03 0.70 -19.20
C GLN A 91 14.44 -0.67 -18.86
N TRP A 92 13.88 -0.84 -17.66
CA TRP A 92 13.21 -2.08 -17.26
C TRP A 92 11.88 -2.25 -17.99
N ALA A 93 11.11 -1.18 -18.17
CA ALA A 93 9.88 -1.21 -18.94
C ALA A 93 10.16 -1.54 -20.41
N ASP A 94 11.18 -0.92 -21.02
CA ASP A 94 11.62 -1.20 -22.39
C ASP A 94 12.11 -2.66 -22.55
N LEU A 95 12.82 -3.17 -21.55
CA LEU A 95 13.28 -4.57 -21.57
C LEU A 95 12.11 -5.54 -21.46
N ALA A 96 11.16 -5.28 -20.58
CA ALA A 96 9.95 -6.10 -20.42
C ALA A 96 9.16 -6.14 -21.73
N GLU A 97 8.97 -4.99 -22.38
CA GLU A 97 8.30 -4.91 -23.69
C GLU A 97 9.01 -5.78 -24.75
N ARG A 98 10.35 -5.71 -24.83
CA ARG A 98 11.15 -6.53 -25.75
C ARG A 98 11.03 -8.03 -25.48
N LEU A 99 10.82 -8.41 -24.22
CA LEU A 99 10.65 -9.79 -23.79
C LEU A 99 9.20 -10.27 -23.86
N GLY A 100 8.26 -9.37 -24.23
CA GLY A 100 6.82 -9.69 -24.28
C GLY A 100 6.21 -9.89 -22.90
N VAL A 101 6.78 -9.27 -21.87
CA VAL A 101 6.30 -9.32 -20.48
C VAL A 101 5.66 -7.97 -20.13
N ASP A 102 4.47 -8.01 -19.55
CA ASP A 102 3.78 -6.81 -19.09
C ASP A 102 4.48 -6.19 -17.87
N TYR A 103 5.00 -4.99 -18.02
CA TYR A 103 5.55 -4.21 -16.89
C TYR A 103 4.47 -3.39 -16.17
N TYR A 104 3.45 -2.98 -16.89
CA TYR A 104 2.28 -2.25 -16.39
C TYR A 104 0.98 -3.01 -16.69
N PRO A 105 -0.10 -2.79 -15.92
CA PRO A 105 -0.14 -1.97 -14.71
C PRO A 105 0.60 -2.62 -13.54
N LYS A 106 1.09 -1.78 -12.62
CA LYS A 106 1.72 -2.22 -11.36
C LYS A 106 1.03 -1.58 -10.17
N LEU A 107 1.05 -2.22 -9.00
CA LEU A 107 0.76 -1.56 -7.74
C LEU A 107 2.01 -0.87 -7.22
N LEU A 108 1.82 0.27 -6.58
CA LEU A 108 2.89 1.05 -5.99
C LEU A 108 2.56 1.45 -4.56
N GLY A 109 3.40 1.04 -3.62
CA GLY A 109 3.44 1.51 -2.25
C GLY A 109 4.48 2.63 -2.12
N MET A 110 4.01 3.86 -2.04
CA MET A 110 4.81 5.06 -1.92
C MET A 110 3.92 6.23 -1.52
N SER A 111 4.44 7.21 -0.80
CA SER A 111 3.76 8.50 -0.69
C SER A 111 3.76 9.21 -2.06
N PRO A 112 2.60 9.65 -2.57
CA PRO A 112 2.53 10.23 -3.91
C PRO A 112 3.45 11.43 -4.06
N PHE A 113 4.21 11.46 -5.16
CA PHE A 113 5.10 12.56 -5.53
C PHE A 113 6.13 12.97 -4.46
N THR A 114 6.40 12.09 -3.49
CA THR A 114 7.23 12.40 -2.34
C THR A 114 8.39 11.42 -2.22
N PRO A 115 9.58 11.78 -2.71
CA PRO A 115 10.78 10.93 -2.62
C PRO A 115 11.42 11.04 -1.22
N ALA A 116 10.62 10.78 -0.19
CA ALA A 116 11.04 10.79 1.21
C ALA A 116 10.93 9.37 1.79
N GLU A 117 12.01 8.92 2.40
CA GLU A 117 12.06 7.63 3.09
C GLU A 117 11.04 7.59 4.25
N GLY A 118 10.44 6.41 4.48
CA GLY A 118 9.51 6.20 5.57
C GLY A 118 8.22 5.47 5.19
N TYR A 119 8.05 5.06 3.92
CA TYR A 119 6.90 4.23 3.56
C TYR A 119 6.97 2.86 4.23
N ARG A 120 5.85 2.44 4.79
CA ARG A 120 5.64 1.10 5.35
C ARG A 120 4.15 0.82 5.47
N PHE A 121 3.79 -0.41 5.81
CA PHE A 121 2.41 -0.71 6.21
C PHE A 121 2.10 -0.05 7.56
N LEU A 122 0.89 0.45 7.68
CA LEU A 122 0.35 1.00 8.91
C LEU A 122 -0.23 -0.16 9.70
N ILE A 123 0.24 -0.37 10.92
CA ILE A 123 -0.21 -1.44 11.82
C ILE A 123 -0.69 -0.82 13.12
N ALA A 124 -1.86 -1.26 13.60
CA ALA A 124 -2.42 -0.76 14.84
C ALA A 124 -1.51 -1.12 16.03
N PRO A 125 -1.35 -0.20 17.00
CA PRO A 125 -0.55 -0.47 18.20
C PRO A 125 -1.03 -1.73 18.93
N GLY A 126 -0.08 -2.59 19.31
CA GLY A 126 -0.36 -3.84 20.05
C GLY A 126 -0.74 -5.05 19.18
N GLU A 127 -0.84 -4.88 17.86
CA GLU A 127 -1.01 -5.99 16.94
C GLU A 127 0.33 -6.68 16.62
N ASP A 128 0.27 -7.94 16.21
CA ASP A 128 1.44 -8.68 15.72
C ASP A 128 1.77 -8.23 14.28
N GLU A 129 2.76 -7.36 14.18
CA GLU A 129 3.19 -6.76 12.92
C GLU A 129 3.61 -7.82 11.90
N THR A 130 4.33 -8.85 12.32
CA THR A 130 4.80 -9.92 11.41
C THR A 130 3.63 -10.66 10.78
N THR A 131 2.66 -11.07 11.59
CA THR A 131 1.46 -11.77 11.11
C THR A 131 0.63 -10.89 10.19
N LEU A 132 0.40 -9.61 10.55
CA LEU A 132 -0.41 -8.72 9.72
C LEU A 132 0.30 -8.36 8.41
N THR A 133 1.61 -8.13 8.45
CA THR A 133 2.41 -7.89 7.22
C THR A 133 2.32 -9.08 6.26
N ALA A 134 2.48 -10.30 6.75
CA ALA A 134 2.35 -11.50 5.92
C ALA A 134 0.96 -11.65 5.30
N LEU A 135 -0.10 -11.34 6.06
CA LEU A 135 -1.48 -11.34 5.54
C LEU A 135 -1.68 -10.27 4.46
N MET A 136 -1.11 -9.08 4.64
CA MET A 136 -1.21 -7.99 3.68
C MET A 136 -0.46 -8.30 2.38
N VAL A 137 0.76 -8.83 2.47
CA VAL A 137 1.54 -9.26 1.29
C VAL A 137 0.75 -10.29 0.50
N ARG A 138 0.21 -11.31 1.15
CA ARG A 138 -0.63 -12.32 0.50
C ARG A 138 -1.87 -11.71 -0.16
N ALA A 139 -2.53 -10.75 0.50
CA ALA A 139 -3.69 -10.06 -0.08
C ALA A 139 -3.30 -9.24 -1.33
N ILE A 140 -2.11 -8.63 -1.33
CA ILE A 140 -1.55 -7.90 -2.48
C ILE A 140 -1.29 -8.87 -3.64
N ASP A 141 -0.63 -10.00 -3.39
CA ASP A 141 -0.34 -11.00 -4.42
C ASP A 141 -1.63 -11.54 -5.05
N GLU A 142 -2.59 -11.94 -4.22
CA GLU A 142 -3.89 -12.40 -4.69
C GLU A 142 -4.65 -11.33 -5.51
N PHE A 143 -4.52 -10.06 -5.13
CA PHE A 143 -5.13 -8.95 -5.87
C PHE A 143 -4.44 -8.74 -7.22
N CYS A 144 -3.11 -8.77 -7.26
CA CYS A 144 -2.33 -8.65 -8.49
C CYS A 144 -2.68 -9.76 -9.48
N ASP A 145 -2.70 -11.01 -9.01
CA ASP A 145 -3.02 -12.18 -9.85
C ASP A 145 -4.42 -12.10 -10.44
N ARG A 146 -5.42 -11.79 -9.62
CA ARG A 146 -6.82 -11.69 -10.07
C ARG A 146 -7.06 -10.58 -11.08
N ASN A 147 -6.30 -9.48 -10.99
CA ASN A 147 -6.47 -8.29 -11.81
C ASN A 147 -5.44 -8.17 -12.93
N ARG A 148 -4.58 -9.16 -13.13
CA ARG A 148 -3.50 -9.16 -14.14
C ARG A 148 -2.58 -7.94 -13.98
N ILE A 149 -2.22 -7.65 -12.74
CA ILE A 149 -1.27 -6.59 -12.38
C ILE A 149 0.11 -7.23 -12.32
N SER A 150 1.11 -6.60 -12.93
CA SER A 150 2.47 -7.16 -13.09
C SER A 150 3.18 -7.43 -11.76
N GLY A 151 2.80 -6.72 -10.69
CA GLY A 151 3.35 -6.89 -9.35
C GLY A 151 3.15 -5.65 -8.49
N CYS A 152 3.71 -5.66 -7.29
CA CYS A 152 3.69 -4.53 -6.37
C CYS A 152 5.12 -4.06 -6.08
N HIS A 153 5.36 -2.76 -6.24
CA HIS A 153 6.63 -2.12 -5.95
C HIS A 153 6.49 -1.25 -4.70
N PHE A 154 7.50 -1.28 -3.84
CA PHE A 154 7.57 -0.41 -2.67
C PHE A 154 8.78 0.51 -2.80
N LEU A 155 8.56 1.82 -2.75
CA LEU A 155 9.61 2.84 -2.92
C LEU A 155 9.74 3.72 -1.68
N TYR A 156 10.96 4.20 -1.45
CA TYR A 156 11.29 5.07 -0.31
C TYR A 156 10.82 4.50 1.03
N VAL A 157 11.05 3.21 1.19
CA VAL A 157 10.59 2.45 2.36
C VAL A 157 11.41 2.76 3.61
N ASP A 158 10.78 2.60 4.76
CA ASP A 158 11.46 2.58 6.05
C ASP A 158 12.51 1.44 6.09
N PRO A 159 13.77 1.71 6.48
CA PRO A 159 14.83 0.71 6.44
C PRO A 159 14.56 -0.53 7.30
N GLN A 160 13.96 -0.36 8.49
CA GLN A 160 13.63 -1.48 9.37
C GLN A 160 12.51 -2.32 8.78
N TRP A 161 11.52 -1.67 8.21
CA TRP A 161 10.43 -2.37 7.53
C TRP A 161 10.93 -3.13 6.29
N ARG A 162 11.92 -2.58 5.56
CA ARG A 162 12.56 -3.29 4.44
C ARG A 162 13.18 -4.61 4.89
N GLU A 163 13.95 -4.59 6.00
CA GLU A 163 14.54 -5.81 6.56
C GLU A 163 13.50 -6.85 6.94
N GLN A 164 12.36 -6.41 7.48
CA GLN A 164 11.23 -7.30 7.79
C GLN A 164 10.63 -7.92 6.52
N MET A 165 10.45 -7.13 5.47
CA MET A 165 9.92 -7.61 4.19
C MET A 165 10.87 -8.60 3.51
N GLU A 166 12.18 -8.35 3.52
CA GLU A 166 13.21 -9.26 2.99
C GLU A 166 13.21 -10.61 3.74
N ALA A 167 12.85 -10.62 5.01
CA ALA A 167 12.76 -11.86 5.81
C ALA A 167 11.49 -12.68 5.54
N LEU A 168 10.48 -12.11 4.89
CA LEU A 168 9.24 -12.82 4.54
C LEU A 168 9.33 -13.58 3.21
N GLY A 169 10.39 -13.39 2.44
CA GLY A 169 10.66 -14.10 1.21
C GLY A 169 10.78 -13.33 -0.02
#